data_e06b1855e9ef3df9b4f0007507b4e1c2
#
_entry.id   e06b1855e9ef3df9b4f0007507b4e1c2
#
_cell.length_a   1.000
_cell.length_b   1.000
_cell.length_c   1.000
_cell.angle_alpha   90.00
_cell.angle_beta   90.00
_cell.angle_gamma   90.00
#
_symmetry.space_group_name_H-M   'P 1'
#
loop_
_entity.id
_entity.type
_entity.pdbx_description
1 polymer ?
#
loop_
_entity_poly.entity_id
_entity_poly.type
_entity_poly.pdbx_seq_one_letter_code
_entity_poly.pdbx_strand_id
1 'polypeptide(L)'
;MVFYFSGTGNSKHVAQCLAHATKEKCVSITDCMRNGEFSFSLCKDERIGFVTPVYFWGLPDIVVRFLNLLNITDLRHHFIYHVVTFGTSTGQAHYMMQKLLKHKGLWLDAKYNVRMVDVWTPLFDVSNHEKCMRKTEE
;
A
#
# COMPACT_ATOMS: atom_id res chain seq x y z
N MET A 1 6.98 1.58 9.86
CA MET A 1 6.94 0.31 9.10
C MET A 1 6.05 0.49 7.88
N VAL A 2 6.54 0.11 6.71
CA VAL A 2 5.80 0.25 5.45
C VAL A 2 5.53 -1.15 4.89
N PHE A 3 4.26 -1.53 4.88
CA PHE A 3 3.79 -2.78 4.25
C PHE A 3 3.40 -2.51 2.81
N TYR A 4 3.81 -3.36 1.88
CA TYR A 4 3.44 -3.19 0.48
C TYR A 4 3.10 -4.52 -0.20
N PHE A 5 2.22 -4.43 -1.19
CA PHE A 5 2.02 -5.45 -2.20
C PHE A 5 2.26 -4.84 -3.58
N SER A 6 2.98 -5.56 -4.43
CA SER A 6 3.27 -5.11 -5.80
C SER A 6 3.28 -6.30 -6.77
N GLY A 7 2.44 -6.21 -7.80
CA GLY A 7 2.44 -7.19 -8.88
C GLY A 7 3.50 -6.90 -9.94
N THR A 8 3.70 -5.62 -10.28
CA THR A 8 4.55 -5.17 -11.40
C THR A 8 5.74 -4.31 -10.99
N GLY A 9 5.88 -3.98 -9.72
CA GLY A 9 6.98 -3.18 -9.19
C GLY A 9 6.65 -1.73 -8.82
N ASN A 10 5.52 -1.19 -9.28
CA ASN A 10 5.14 0.21 -9.02
C ASN A 10 4.95 0.49 -7.54
N SER A 11 4.11 -0.28 -6.86
CA SER A 11 3.88 -0.12 -5.42
C SER A 11 5.14 -0.39 -4.61
N LYS A 12 5.96 -1.35 -5.02
CA LYS A 12 7.25 -1.64 -4.38
C LYS A 12 8.17 -0.43 -4.44
N HIS A 13 8.28 0.20 -5.60
CA HIS A 13 9.11 1.39 -5.77
C HIS A 13 8.67 2.52 -4.84
N VAL A 14 7.38 2.82 -4.81
CA VAL A 14 6.81 3.84 -3.91
C VAL A 14 7.08 3.50 -2.45
N ALA A 15 6.85 2.24 -2.05
CA ALA A 15 7.08 1.79 -0.69
C ALA A 15 8.55 1.92 -0.27
N GLN A 16 9.48 1.57 -1.15
CA GLN A 16 10.92 1.71 -0.90
C GLN A 16 11.34 3.17 -0.75
N CYS A 17 10.82 4.06 -1.60
CA CYS A 17 11.06 5.49 -1.48
C CYS A 17 10.55 6.06 -0.15
N LEU A 18 9.34 5.69 0.25
CA LEU A 18 8.76 6.10 1.53
C LEU A 18 9.57 5.58 2.72
N ALA A 19 9.90 4.29 2.72
CA ALA A 19 10.67 3.68 3.79
C ALA A 19 12.05 4.30 3.94
N HIS A 20 12.71 4.61 2.82
CA HIS A 20 14.00 5.30 2.82
C HIS A 20 13.88 6.73 3.38
N ALA A 21 12.89 7.49 2.91
CA ALA A 21 12.68 8.87 3.35
C ALA A 21 12.31 8.98 4.84
N THR A 22 11.54 8.02 5.37
CA THR A 22 11.11 7.99 6.76
C THR A 22 12.03 7.18 7.67
N LYS A 23 13.05 6.53 7.11
CA LYS A 23 13.97 5.63 7.83
C LYS A 23 13.24 4.49 8.53
N GLU A 24 12.21 3.97 7.91
CA GLU A 24 11.37 2.90 8.43
C GLU A 24 11.60 1.60 7.64
N LYS A 25 11.24 0.48 8.25
CA LYS A 25 11.36 -0.84 7.64
C LYS A 25 10.31 -1.00 6.54
N CYS A 26 10.73 -1.59 5.41
CA CYS A 26 9.86 -1.93 4.29
C CYS A 26 9.57 -3.44 4.31
N VAL A 27 8.29 -3.82 4.32
CA VAL A 27 7.86 -5.21 4.50
C VAL A 27 6.98 -5.64 3.33
N SER A 28 7.36 -6.72 2.67
CA SER A 28 6.59 -7.32 1.57
C SER A 28 5.43 -8.16 2.10
N ILE A 29 4.20 -7.80 1.73
CA ILE A 29 3.01 -8.58 2.06
C ILE A 29 3.09 -9.98 1.43
N THR A 30 3.59 -10.10 0.21
CA THR A 30 3.78 -11.40 -0.45
C THR A 30 4.70 -12.30 0.37
N ASP A 31 5.81 -11.78 0.86
CA ASP A 31 6.75 -12.55 1.67
C ASP A 31 6.15 -12.96 3.01
N CYS A 32 5.39 -12.06 3.64
CA CYS A 32 4.67 -12.38 4.88
C CYS A 32 3.67 -13.53 4.68
N MET A 33 2.91 -13.50 3.59
CA MET A 33 1.95 -14.56 3.25
C MET A 33 2.64 -15.89 2.98
N ARG A 34 3.79 -15.84 2.32
CA ARG A 34 4.59 -17.04 2.03
C ARG A 34 5.20 -17.64 3.30
N ASN A 35 5.69 -16.84 4.20
CA ASN A 35 6.44 -17.26 5.38
C ASN A 35 5.57 -17.40 6.64
N GLY A 36 4.28 -17.04 6.58
CA GLY A 36 3.39 -17.07 7.73
C GLY A 36 3.73 -16.03 8.80
N GLU A 37 4.27 -14.88 8.40
CA GLU A 37 4.65 -13.79 9.30
C GLU A 37 3.55 -12.74 9.36
N PHE A 38 2.78 -12.73 10.45
CA PHE A 38 1.64 -11.81 10.60
C PHE A 38 1.69 -10.99 11.88
N SER A 39 2.68 -11.20 12.75
CA SER A 39 2.81 -10.47 14.02
C SER A 39 4.00 -9.53 13.96
N PHE A 40 3.76 -8.27 14.27
CA PHE A 40 4.77 -7.20 14.25
C PHE A 40 4.64 -6.34 15.49
N SER A 41 5.77 -5.87 16.01
CA SER A 41 5.81 -4.90 17.10
C SER A 41 6.32 -3.56 16.59
N LEU A 42 5.81 -2.47 17.17
CA LEU A 42 6.15 -1.11 16.76
C LEU A 42 7.05 -0.44 17.77
N CYS A 43 8.01 0.36 17.27
CA CYS A 43 8.74 1.33 18.06
C CYS A 43 7.86 2.54 18.37
N LYS A 44 8.26 3.34 19.39
CA LYS A 44 7.43 4.41 19.94
C LYS A 44 6.89 5.41 18.93
N ASP A 45 7.69 5.91 18.01
CA ASP A 45 7.30 6.94 17.05
C ASP A 45 7.20 6.41 15.60
N GLU A 46 7.06 5.10 15.46
CA GLU A 46 6.96 4.45 14.17
C GLU A 46 5.60 4.69 13.53
N ARG A 47 5.58 4.98 12.23
CA ARG A 47 4.35 5.06 11.44
C ARG A 47 4.02 3.71 10.85
N ILE A 48 2.76 3.51 10.51
CA ILE A 48 2.31 2.33 9.77
C ILE A 48 1.81 2.80 8.41
N GLY A 49 2.46 2.37 7.36
CA GLY A 49 2.06 2.65 5.98
C GLY A 49 1.66 1.38 5.26
N PHE A 50 0.63 1.49 4.43
CA PHE A 50 0.23 0.45 3.49
C PHE A 50 0.32 1.01 2.09
N VAL A 51 1.07 0.37 1.21
CA VAL A 51 1.21 0.77 -0.20
C VAL A 51 0.67 -0.36 -1.07
N THR A 52 -0.41 -0.09 -1.78
CA THR A 52 -1.11 -1.11 -2.58
C THR A 52 -1.49 -0.59 -3.96
N PRO A 53 -1.53 -1.46 -4.97
CA PRO A 53 -2.18 -1.13 -6.24
C PRO A 53 -3.70 -1.24 -6.13
N VAL A 54 -4.38 -0.87 -7.19
CA VAL A 54 -5.82 -1.09 -7.37
C VAL A 54 -6.03 -2.27 -8.29
N TYR A 55 -6.75 -3.30 -7.82
CA TYR A 55 -7.17 -4.45 -8.62
C TYR A 55 -8.70 -4.50 -8.64
N PHE A 56 -9.29 -4.47 -9.84
CA PHE A 56 -10.75 -4.48 -10.02
C PHE A 56 -11.45 -3.43 -9.14
N TRP A 57 -10.95 -2.19 -9.21
CA TRP A 57 -11.46 -1.02 -8.45
C TRP A 57 -11.40 -1.17 -6.93
N GLY A 58 -10.62 -2.09 -6.41
CA GLY A 58 -10.47 -2.31 -4.97
C GLY A 58 -9.08 -2.77 -4.58
N LEU A 59 -8.97 -3.27 -3.35
CA LEU A 59 -7.74 -3.87 -2.86
C LEU A 59 -7.51 -5.26 -3.49
N PRO A 60 -6.26 -5.63 -3.79
CA PRO A 60 -5.93 -7.00 -4.15
C PRO A 60 -6.35 -7.98 -3.05
N ASP A 61 -6.81 -9.16 -3.44
CA ASP A 61 -7.26 -10.19 -2.50
C ASP A 61 -6.18 -10.60 -1.48
N ILE A 62 -4.93 -10.67 -1.91
CA ILE A 62 -3.81 -10.98 -1.02
C ILE A 62 -3.65 -9.94 0.09
N VAL A 63 -3.91 -8.66 -0.20
CA VAL A 63 -3.87 -7.58 0.79
C VAL A 63 -5.00 -7.74 1.80
N VAL A 64 -6.21 -8.05 1.34
CA VAL A 64 -7.36 -8.31 2.20
C VAL A 64 -7.08 -9.47 3.16
N ARG A 65 -6.55 -10.57 2.64
CA ARG A 65 -6.21 -11.75 3.44
C ARG A 65 -5.11 -11.44 4.46
N PHE A 66 -4.08 -10.71 4.04
CA PHE A 66 -3.01 -10.28 4.95
C PHE A 66 -3.53 -9.41 6.09
N LEU A 67 -4.38 -8.43 5.79
CA LEU A 67 -4.94 -7.53 6.80
C LEU A 67 -5.81 -8.29 7.82
N ASN A 68 -6.52 -9.31 7.40
CA ASN A 68 -7.30 -10.15 8.30
C ASN A 68 -6.41 -10.95 9.28
N LEU A 69 -5.22 -11.31 8.86
CA LEU A 69 -4.25 -12.07 9.66
C LEU A 69 -3.28 -11.20 10.45
N LEU A 70 -3.15 -9.94 10.06
CA LEU A 70 -2.19 -9.01 10.66
C LEU A 70 -2.48 -8.77 12.13
N ASN A 71 -1.45 -8.93 12.97
CA ASN A 71 -1.47 -8.61 14.38
C ASN A 71 -0.32 -7.66 14.70
N ILE A 72 -0.65 -6.46 15.17
CA ILE A 72 0.32 -5.46 15.55
C ILE A 72 0.30 -5.29 17.06
N THR A 73 1.42 -5.55 17.70
CA THR A 73 1.61 -5.37 19.15
C THR A 73 2.25 -4.01 19.42
N ASP A 74 2.13 -3.56 20.67
CA ASP A 74 2.63 -2.26 21.11
C ASP A 74 2.04 -1.08 20.37
N LEU A 75 0.85 -1.28 19.80
CA LEU A 75 0.11 -0.22 19.13
C LEU A 75 -0.42 0.78 20.15
N ARG A 76 -0.04 2.04 19.97
CA ARG A 76 -0.54 3.19 20.75
C ARG A 76 -1.11 4.22 19.78
N HIS A 77 -0.88 5.47 19.95
CA HIS A 77 -1.33 6.53 19.03
C HIS A 77 -0.39 6.67 17.82
N HIS A 78 -0.23 5.58 17.05
CA HIS A 78 0.61 5.57 15.86
C HIS A 78 -0.14 6.13 14.66
N PHE A 79 0.57 6.89 13.82
CA PHE A 79 0.04 7.42 12.56
C PHE A 79 -0.07 6.30 11.53
N ILE A 80 -1.26 6.12 10.96
CA ILE A 80 -1.55 5.08 9.97
C ILE A 80 -1.96 5.74 8.65
N TYR A 81 -1.33 5.37 7.56
CA TYR A 81 -1.63 5.91 6.25
C TYR A 81 -1.71 4.83 5.18
N HIS A 82 -2.44 5.12 4.11
CA HIS A 82 -2.60 4.26 2.96
C HIS A 82 -2.23 5.02 1.68
N VAL A 83 -1.31 4.46 0.90
CA VAL A 83 -0.90 4.97 -0.41
C VAL A 83 -1.40 4.00 -1.47
N VAL A 84 -2.19 4.51 -2.39
CA VAL A 84 -2.72 3.74 -3.53
C VAL A 84 -1.95 4.15 -4.78
N THR A 85 -1.35 3.19 -5.45
CA THR A 85 -0.79 3.37 -6.79
C THR A 85 -1.84 2.98 -7.83
N PHE A 86 -2.09 3.84 -8.80
CA PHE A 86 -3.16 3.63 -9.77
C PHE A 86 -2.81 4.21 -11.14
N GLY A 87 -3.41 3.66 -12.19
CA GLY A 87 -3.31 4.20 -13.54
C GLY A 87 -4.44 5.17 -13.85
N THR A 88 -5.67 4.72 -13.73
CA THR A 88 -6.87 5.47 -14.13
C THR A 88 -7.72 5.90 -12.94
N SER A 89 -8.00 5.00 -12.01
CA SER A 89 -8.87 5.25 -10.86
C SER A 89 -8.38 4.54 -9.61
N THR A 90 -8.59 5.15 -8.46
CA THR A 90 -8.34 4.54 -7.15
C THR A 90 -9.49 3.61 -6.72
N GLY A 91 -10.65 3.71 -7.37
CA GLY A 91 -11.82 2.92 -7.01
C GLY A 91 -12.18 3.04 -5.53
N GLN A 92 -12.44 1.90 -4.91
CA GLN A 92 -12.80 1.80 -3.48
C GLN A 92 -11.64 1.32 -2.60
N ALA A 93 -10.40 1.38 -3.08
CA ALA A 93 -9.25 0.83 -2.36
C ALA A 93 -9.10 1.44 -0.95
N HIS A 94 -9.17 2.75 -0.82
CA HIS A 94 -9.10 3.42 0.49
C HIS A 94 -10.27 3.06 1.40
N TYR A 95 -11.48 2.99 0.86
CA TYR A 95 -12.66 2.59 1.61
C TYR A 95 -12.53 1.16 2.16
N MET A 96 -12.09 0.23 1.31
CA MET A 96 -11.85 -1.16 1.72
C MET A 96 -10.78 -1.26 2.79
N MET A 97 -9.67 -0.53 2.64
CA MET A 97 -8.61 -0.48 3.64
C MET A 97 -9.14 0.03 4.99
N GLN A 98 -9.87 1.14 4.98
CA GLN A 98 -10.45 1.71 6.20
C GLN A 98 -11.42 0.74 6.88
N LYS A 99 -12.24 0.07 6.10
CA LYS A 99 -13.20 -0.93 6.61
C LYS A 99 -12.49 -2.09 7.30
N LEU A 100 -11.44 -2.63 6.70
CA LEU A 100 -10.64 -3.73 7.26
C LEU A 100 -9.90 -3.30 8.53
N LEU A 101 -9.32 -2.11 8.54
CA LEU A 101 -8.65 -1.56 9.73
C LEU A 101 -9.64 -1.28 10.87
N LYS A 102 -10.83 -0.79 10.54
CA LYS A 102 -11.88 -0.54 11.53
C LYS A 102 -12.26 -1.80 12.32
N HIS A 103 -12.31 -2.96 11.67
CA HIS A 103 -12.57 -4.24 12.35
C HIS A 103 -11.49 -4.59 13.39
N LYS A 104 -10.32 -3.97 13.29
CA LYS A 104 -9.21 -4.12 14.25
C LYS A 104 -9.12 -2.97 15.25
N GLY A 105 -10.08 -2.06 15.23
CA GLY A 105 -10.05 -0.86 16.07
C GLY A 105 -9.07 0.21 15.60
N LEU A 106 -8.67 0.17 14.33
CA LEU A 106 -7.70 1.08 13.74
C LEU A 106 -8.35 2.03 12.74
N TRP A 107 -7.75 3.21 12.55
CA TRP A 107 -8.25 4.25 11.65
C TRP A 107 -7.12 4.78 10.77
N LEU A 108 -7.44 5.07 9.51
CA LEU A 108 -6.52 5.79 8.64
C LEU A 108 -6.48 7.27 9.01
N ASP A 109 -5.27 7.76 9.30
CA ASP A 109 -5.03 9.18 9.55
C ASP A 109 -4.83 9.95 8.24
N ALA A 110 -4.32 9.29 7.20
CA ALA A 110 -4.08 9.90 5.90
C ALA A 110 -4.25 8.90 4.76
N LYS A 111 -4.62 9.43 3.60
CA LYS A 111 -4.80 8.68 2.34
C LYS A 111 -4.08 9.44 1.24
N TYR A 112 -3.24 8.74 0.47
CA TYR A 112 -2.48 9.32 -0.62
C TYR A 112 -2.70 8.54 -1.91
N ASN A 113 -2.71 9.24 -3.02
CA ASN A 113 -2.89 8.67 -4.35
C ASN A 113 -1.65 8.97 -5.19
N VAL A 114 -1.01 7.94 -5.71
CA VAL A 114 0.14 8.08 -6.60
C VAL A 114 -0.22 7.50 -7.96
N ARG A 115 -0.33 8.37 -8.95
CA ARG A 115 -0.62 7.95 -10.32
C ARG A 115 0.64 7.35 -10.94
N MET A 116 0.50 6.12 -11.43
CA MET A 116 1.57 5.37 -12.10
C MET A 116 1.16 5.04 -13.52
N VAL A 117 2.08 4.47 -14.28
CA VAL A 117 1.76 3.92 -15.60
C VAL A 117 0.81 2.73 -15.44
N ASP A 118 -0.29 2.77 -16.20
CA ASP A 118 -1.22 1.67 -16.20
C ASP A 118 -0.60 0.45 -16.90
N VAL A 119 -0.66 -0.69 -16.24
CA VAL A 119 -0.10 -1.94 -16.76
C VAL A 119 -1.10 -2.78 -17.55
N TRP A 120 -2.36 -2.38 -17.55
CA TRP A 120 -3.40 -3.05 -18.33
C TRP A 120 -3.50 -2.45 -19.74
N THR A 121 -2.47 -2.68 -20.55
CA THR A 121 -2.34 -2.16 -21.90
C THR A 121 -3.45 -2.55 -22.88
N PRO A 122 -4.14 -3.70 -22.75
CA PRO A 122 -5.25 -4.03 -23.68
C PRO A 122 -6.43 -3.07 -23.61
N LEU A 123 -6.64 -2.39 -22.48
CA LEU A 123 -7.77 -1.49 -22.28
C LEU A 123 -7.40 0.00 -22.31
N PHE A 124 -6.12 0.34 -22.19
CA PHE A 124 -5.67 1.71 -22.04
C PHE A 124 -4.59 2.06 -23.04
N ASP A 125 -4.66 3.27 -23.56
CA ASP A 125 -3.61 3.82 -24.41
C ASP A 125 -2.41 4.24 -23.55
N VAL A 126 -1.29 3.62 -23.80
CA VAL A 126 -0.02 3.92 -23.12
C VAL A 126 0.91 4.84 -23.92
N SER A 127 0.39 5.50 -24.99
CA SER A 127 1.17 6.41 -25.82
C SER A 127 1.76 7.59 -25.03
N ASN A 128 1.17 7.93 -23.88
CA ASN A 128 1.67 8.97 -22.98
C ASN A 128 2.55 8.43 -21.83
N HIS A 129 3.13 7.27 -22.03
CA HIS A 129 3.95 6.59 -21.04
C HIS A 129 5.02 7.48 -20.39
N GLU A 130 5.79 8.20 -21.21
CA GLU A 130 6.83 9.11 -20.73
C GLU A 130 6.28 10.25 -19.87
N LYS A 131 5.10 10.79 -20.23
CA LYS A 131 4.46 11.85 -19.45
C LYS A 131 3.99 11.35 -18.09
N CYS A 132 3.49 10.12 -18.04
CA CYS A 132 3.09 9.49 -16.78
C CYS A 132 4.30 9.22 -15.87
N MET A 133 5.40 8.75 -16.44
CA MET A 133 6.65 8.52 -15.70
C MET A 133 7.19 9.80 -15.08
N ARG A 134 7.27 10.89 -15.87
CA ARG A 134 7.75 12.18 -15.35
C ARG A 134 6.90 12.71 -14.19
N LYS A 135 5.57 12.57 -14.27
CA LYS A 135 4.66 13.01 -13.18
C LYS A 135 4.80 12.18 -11.90
N THR A 136 5.27 10.96 -12.03
CA THR A 136 5.47 10.07 -10.88
C THR A 136 6.77 10.38 -10.14
N GLU A 137 7.78 10.86 -10.86
CA GLU A 137 9.10 11.20 -10.29
C GLU A 137 9.15 12.62 -9.68
N GLU A 138 8.24 13.50 -10.06
CA GLU A 138 8.08 14.83 -9.48
C GLU A 138 7.30 14.79 -8.14
#